data_5f6ef41f3f0578afa95b0f3e8518c0ac
#
_entry.id   5f6ef41f3f0578afa95b0f3e8518c0ac
#
_cell.length_a   1.000
_cell.length_b   1.000
_cell.length_c   1.000
_cell.angle_alpha   90.00
_cell.angle_beta   90.00
_cell.angle_gamma   90.00
#
_symmetry.space_group_name_H-M   'P 1'
#
loop_
_entity.id
_entity.type
_entity.pdbx_description
1 polymer ?
#
loop_
_entity_poly.entity_id
_entity_poly.type
_entity_poly.pdbx_seq_one_letter_code
_entity_poly.pdbx_strand_id
1 'polypeptide(L)'
;MKQEFGRFGTQSGDLDALPDQGGFDERSILADDHRKTTIRVIACVFFASLFAYVGSAPTFDAPGVWANSFRFDTALVAVWGPLLVYMLVRMNLNRAIRIYLILALFIEPFSETMLRQQGEGYWDSVLWPAAVAYFGTIKEWSGLPGASLPVFFIVTVVLLYRGWRARRRGESEPVPKFARNLLLMFLAVVVGLSAFGMSHGGTLEGIVRQVLHLVQLPLVALLFLYVLRIPADLSAIGTIFVVTALARAALVAYVYFGVCVPAGIADRPGLPEWCTTHSDSVLFVVSILIVVTHAFEQRTPRAIQRAVVVSTILLLAIVLNNRRLAFVSLSVAPAAIYLALRPSKRKTRVTRALIIGIPLVLGYILVGAEVNSTSALVKPAKLVMSVLDQRDSSSISRDIENENLIYTMRQSPVVSTGFGFEYQSSPNNPPVDLSEVFVNYRLIAHNGVLWLWSIGGVVGFSLLWMIFPICGTLAMRGYRGAQSSLERSAALTALGTVGICIVQVWGDQGVNGYMVPITFGVAFATATRLAMLA
;
A
#
# COMPACT_ATOMS: atom_id res chain seq x y z
N MET A 1 -16.72 -16.89 -48.64
CA MET A 1 -16.16 -17.81 -47.67
C MET A 1 -16.96 -17.67 -46.38
N LYS A 2 -17.98 -18.52 -46.24
CA LYS A 2 -18.79 -18.67 -45.01
C LYS A 2 -18.16 -19.77 -44.19
N GLN A 3 -17.64 -19.49 -42.99
CA GLN A 3 -17.23 -20.52 -42.03
C GLN A 3 -18.17 -20.49 -40.85
N GLU A 4 -18.60 -21.67 -40.54
CA GLU A 4 -19.60 -22.09 -39.58
C GLU A 4 -19.24 -21.69 -38.16
N PHE A 5 -20.13 -20.97 -37.49
CA PHE A 5 -20.13 -20.84 -36.03
C PHE A 5 -20.87 -22.02 -35.46
N GLY A 6 -20.10 -23.02 -35.01
CA GLY A 6 -20.60 -24.16 -34.24
C GLY A 6 -21.24 -23.73 -32.93
N ARG A 7 -22.47 -24.20 -32.73
CA ARG A 7 -23.25 -24.09 -31.51
C ARG A 7 -22.50 -24.72 -30.33
N PHE A 8 -22.02 -23.91 -29.41
CA PHE A 8 -21.65 -24.39 -28.08
C PHE A 8 -22.92 -24.52 -27.23
N GLY A 9 -23.31 -25.78 -27.01
CA GLY A 9 -24.42 -26.14 -26.11
C GLY A 9 -24.15 -25.67 -24.68
N THR A 10 -25.11 -24.95 -24.14
CA THR A 10 -25.20 -24.61 -22.72
C THR A 10 -25.50 -25.87 -21.90
N GLN A 11 -24.48 -26.63 -21.52
CA GLN A 11 -24.59 -27.53 -20.37
C GLN A 11 -24.42 -26.71 -19.09
N SER A 12 -25.54 -26.37 -18.47
CA SER A 12 -25.62 -25.91 -17.09
C SER A 12 -25.43 -27.14 -16.16
N GLY A 13 -24.25 -27.73 -16.20
CA GLY A 13 -23.86 -28.76 -15.24
C GLY A 13 -23.57 -28.09 -13.89
N ASP A 14 -24.17 -28.58 -12.86
CA ASP A 14 -23.90 -28.28 -11.46
C ASP A 14 -22.40 -28.43 -11.16
N LEU A 15 -21.66 -27.32 -11.20
CA LEU A 15 -20.24 -27.22 -10.81
C LEU A 15 -20.04 -27.29 -9.27
N ASP A 16 -21.07 -27.63 -8.54
CA ASP A 16 -21.05 -27.71 -7.07
C ASP A 16 -20.59 -29.09 -6.51
N ALA A 17 -20.24 -30.06 -7.37
CA ALA A 17 -19.98 -31.43 -6.93
C ALA A 17 -18.68 -32.03 -7.47
N LEU A 18 -17.54 -31.43 -7.18
CA LEU A 18 -16.26 -32.13 -7.20
C LEU A 18 -15.65 -32.09 -5.79
N PRO A 19 -15.60 -33.21 -5.08
CA PRO A 19 -14.85 -33.30 -3.82
C PRO A 19 -13.37 -33.19 -4.14
N ASP A 20 -12.72 -32.22 -3.50
CA ASP A 20 -11.26 -31.98 -3.52
C ASP A 20 -10.62 -33.13 -2.70
N GLN A 21 -10.52 -34.32 -3.31
CA GLN A 21 -9.93 -35.48 -2.67
C GLN A 21 -8.43 -35.51 -2.95
N GLY A 22 -7.63 -35.35 -1.93
CA GLY A 22 -6.25 -35.84 -1.89
C GLY A 22 -5.11 -34.83 -1.86
N GLY A 23 -5.34 -33.51 -1.92
CA GLY A 23 -4.26 -32.53 -1.89
C GLY A 23 -4.02 -31.84 -0.52
N PHE A 24 -4.59 -32.34 0.54
CA PHE A 24 -4.71 -31.61 1.81
C PHE A 24 -3.41 -31.49 2.59
N ASP A 25 -2.47 -32.40 2.45
CA ASP A 25 -1.30 -32.47 3.35
C ASP A 25 -0.14 -31.57 2.86
N GLU A 26 0.18 -31.64 1.60
CA GLU A 26 1.32 -30.90 1.03
C GLU A 26 1.10 -29.38 1.00
N ARG A 27 -0.11 -28.92 0.69
CA ARG A 27 -0.48 -27.49 0.71
C ARG A 27 -0.52 -26.92 2.13
N SER A 28 -0.93 -27.70 3.11
CA SER A 28 -0.95 -27.29 4.52
C SER A 28 0.47 -27.17 5.09
N ILE A 29 1.36 -28.08 4.73
CA ILE A 29 2.77 -28.08 5.11
C ILE A 29 3.49 -26.87 4.50
N LEU A 30 3.29 -26.60 3.21
CA LEU A 30 3.88 -25.42 2.54
C LEU A 30 3.37 -24.10 3.13
N ALA A 31 2.10 -23.99 3.46
CA ALA A 31 1.54 -22.78 4.09
C ALA A 31 2.12 -22.57 5.50
N ASP A 32 2.35 -23.63 6.27
CA ASP A 32 2.97 -23.56 7.59
C ASP A 32 4.45 -23.16 7.51
N ASP A 33 5.20 -23.70 6.54
CA ASP A 33 6.59 -23.32 6.30
C ASP A 33 6.71 -21.82 5.88
N HIS A 34 5.82 -21.35 5.03
CA HIS A 34 5.79 -19.92 4.66
C HIS A 34 5.48 -19.02 5.85
N ARG A 35 4.54 -19.42 6.71
CA ARG A 35 4.21 -18.69 7.93
C ARG A 35 5.40 -18.66 8.89
N LYS A 36 6.04 -19.79 9.16
CA LYS A 36 7.23 -19.89 10.03
C LYS A 36 8.38 -19.04 9.49
N THR A 37 8.63 -19.09 8.18
CA THR A 37 9.65 -18.27 7.54
C THR A 37 9.35 -16.78 7.68
N THR A 38 8.11 -16.36 7.46
CA THR A 38 7.71 -14.95 7.59
C THR A 38 7.88 -14.46 9.03
N ILE A 39 7.41 -15.24 10.01
CA ILE A 39 7.57 -14.92 11.44
C ILE A 39 9.05 -14.81 11.83
N ARG A 40 9.92 -15.75 11.37
CA ARG A 40 11.36 -15.69 11.64
C ARG A 40 12.00 -14.44 11.08
N VAL A 41 11.68 -14.05 9.85
CA VAL A 41 12.22 -12.82 9.24
C VAL A 41 11.74 -11.59 10.01
N ILE A 42 10.45 -11.49 10.35
CA ILE A 42 9.89 -10.40 11.15
C ILE A 42 10.59 -10.33 12.51
N ALA A 43 10.74 -11.46 13.21
CA ALA A 43 11.42 -11.50 14.49
C ALA A 43 12.90 -11.07 14.38
N CYS A 44 13.63 -11.56 13.38
CA CYS A 44 15.01 -11.14 13.14
C CYS A 44 15.11 -9.62 12.89
N VAL A 45 14.24 -9.08 12.07
CA VAL A 45 14.20 -7.63 11.78
C VAL A 45 13.88 -6.84 13.04
N PHE A 46 12.85 -7.26 13.79
CA PHE A 46 12.44 -6.61 15.02
C PHE A 46 13.56 -6.60 16.06
N PHE A 47 14.17 -7.75 16.36
CA PHE A 47 15.23 -7.83 17.34
C PHE A 47 16.51 -7.12 16.90
N ALA A 48 16.87 -7.18 15.62
CA ALA A 48 18.00 -6.42 15.09
C ALA A 48 17.76 -4.91 15.19
N SER A 49 16.54 -4.46 14.90
CA SER A 49 16.16 -3.05 15.03
C SER A 49 16.11 -2.62 16.50
N LEU A 50 15.52 -3.45 17.38
CA LEU A 50 15.51 -3.22 18.83
C LEU A 50 16.91 -3.14 19.41
N PHE A 51 17.81 -4.04 19.02
CA PHE A 51 19.21 -4.03 19.45
C PHE A 51 19.91 -2.74 19.02
N ALA A 52 19.74 -2.33 17.78
CA ALA A 52 20.27 -1.08 17.28
C ALA A 52 19.64 0.13 17.99
N TYR A 53 18.34 0.09 18.28
CA TYR A 53 17.62 1.12 19.01
C TYR A 53 18.13 1.27 20.46
N VAL A 54 18.27 0.17 21.20
CA VAL A 54 18.76 0.17 22.58
C VAL A 54 20.25 0.51 22.64
N GLY A 55 21.05 0.00 21.71
CA GLY A 55 22.50 0.27 21.66
C GLY A 55 22.85 1.70 21.26
N SER A 56 21.89 2.42 20.69
CA SER A 56 22.04 3.80 20.30
C SER A 56 21.25 4.76 21.18
N ALA A 57 20.58 4.24 22.23
CA ALA A 57 19.80 5.08 23.14
C ALA A 57 20.68 6.20 23.69
N PRO A 58 20.42 7.47 23.32
CA PRO A 58 21.13 8.57 23.93
C PRO A 58 20.78 8.62 25.41
N THR A 59 21.68 9.14 26.19
CA THR A 59 21.37 9.60 27.54
C THR A 59 20.21 10.58 27.43
N PHE A 60 19.11 10.27 28.06
CA PHE A 60 17.79 10.93 27.94
C PHE A 60 17.74 12.43 28.26
N ASP A 61 18.85 13.10 28.43
CA ASP A 61 18.93 14.44 29.04
C ASP A 61 18.86 15.62 28.09
N ALA A 62 18.66 15.41 26.77
CA ALA A 62 18.57 16.54 25.83
C ALA A 62 17.56 16.28 24.70
N PRO A 63 16.30 16.79 24.82
CA PRO A 63 15.38 16.84 23.71
C PRO A 63 15.95 17.73 22.59
N GLY A 64 16.11 17.20 21.40
CA GLY A 64 16.65 17.89 20.22
C GLY A 64 18.04 17.44 19.75
N VAL A 65 18.77 16.63 20.54
CA VAL A 65 20.11 16.14 20.18
C VAL A 65 20.06 14.86 19.32
N TRP A 66 18.89 14.27 19.16
CA TRP A 66 18.68 13.02 18.41
C TRP A 66 19.22 13.06 16.98
N ALA A 67 19.11 14.20 16.30
CA ALA A 67 19.55 14.32 14.93
C ALA A 67 21.08 14.32 14.73
N ASN A 68 21.85 14.69 15.75
CA ASN A 68 23.30 14.85 15.64
C ASN A 68 24.11 13.78 16.38
N SER A 69 23.49 13.03 17.31
CA SER A 69 24.18 11.98 18.06
C SER A 69 24.00 10.58 17.45
N PHE A 70 23.14 10.45 16.48
CA PHE A 70 22.89 9.20 15.79
C PHE A 70 23.99 8.95 14.73
N ARG A 71 25.17 8.61 15.17
CA ARG A 71 26.15 7.91 14.32
C ARG A 71 25.72 6.44 14.16
N PHE A 72 24.50 6.27 13.71
CA PHE A 72 23.89 5.00 13.31
C PHE A 72 24.69 4.32 12.21
N ASP A 73 25.42 5.10 11.47
CA ASP A 73 26.03 4.78 10.21
C ASP A 73 26.83 3.50 10.25
N THR A 74 27.61 3.30 11.32
CA THR A 74 28.52 2.16 11.40
C THR A 74 27.82 0.88 11.84
N ALA A 75 26.93 0.93 12.85
CA ALA A 75 26.27 -0.26 13.36
C ALA A 75 25.19 -0.78 12.40
N LEU A 76 24.42 0.13 11.78
CA LEU A 76 23.44 -0.21 10.76
C LEU A 76 24.10 -0.74 9.49
N VAL A 77 25.13 -0.08 8.99
CA VAL A 77 25.88 -0.54 7.82
C VAL A 77 26.54 -1.89 8.12
N ALA A 78 27.08 -2.11 9.31
CA ALA A 78 27.72 -3.36 9.69
C ALA A 78 26.72 -4.54 9.81
N VAL A 79 25.48 -4.29 10.26
CA VAL A 79 24.47 -5.36 10.44
C VAL A 79 23.61 -5.53 9.18
N TRP A 80 23.06 -4.44 8.65
CA TRP A 80 22.11 -4.50 7.55
C TRP A 80 22.78 -4.56 6.17
N GLY A 81 23.93 -3.92 6.01
CA GLY A 81 24.67 -3.92 4.74
C GLY A 81 25.00 -5.33 4.26
N PRO A 82 25.70 -6.19 5.05
CA PRO A 82 25.98 -7.56 4.68
C PRO A 82 24.74 -8.40 4.40
N LEU A 83 23.65 -8.21 5.18
CA LEU A 83 22.39 -8.93 4.98
C LEU A 83 21.75 -8.54 3.64
N LEU A 84 21.69 -7.25 3.32
CA LEU A 84 21.16 -6.76 2.05
C LEU A 84 22.03 -7.23 0.87
N VAL A 85 23.36 -7.14 0.98
CA VAL A 85 24.28 -7.62 -0.05
C VAL A 85 24.13 -9.14 -0.26
N TYR A 86 24.05 -9.93 0.82
CA TYR A 86 23.79 -11.36 0.72
C TYR A 86 22.46 -11.66 0.02
N MET A 87 21.38 -10.96 0.41
CA MET A 87 20.08 -11.09 -0.23
C MET A 87 20.14 -10.74 -1.72
N LEU A 88 20.84 -9.67 -2.07
CA LEU A 88 20.92 -9.18 -3.44
C LEU A 88 21.80 -10.05 -4.34
N VAL A 89 22.87 -10.65 -3.84
CA VAL A 89 23.89 -11.32 -4.67
C VAL A 89 23.80 -12.84 -4.60
N ARG A 90 23.66 -13.41 -3.41
CA ARG A 90 23.82 -14.85 -3.17
C ARG A 90 22.53 -15.63 -2.98
N MET A 91 21.51 -14.99 -2.43
CA MET A 91 20.25 -15.67 -2.11
C MET A 91 19.49 -16.09 -3.38
N ASN A 92 18.80 -17.22 -3.33
CA ASN A 92 17.87 -17.63 -4.38
C ASN A 92 16.84 -16.51 -4.62
N LEU A 93 16.55 -16.20 -5.89
CA LEU A 93 15.72 -15.07 -6.29
C LEU A 93 14.34 -15.09 -5.64
N ASN A 94 13.65 -16.24 -5.64
CA ASN A 94 12.31 -16.36 -5.03
C ASN A 94 12.34 -16.08 -3.53
N ARG A 95 13.38 -16.54 -2.83
CA ARG A 95 13.58 -16.27 -1.40
C ARG A 95 13.90 -14.80 -1.14
N ALA A 96 14.75 -14.21 -1.97
CA ALA A 96 15.10 -12.79 -1.89
C ALA A 96 13.86 -11.90 -2.06
N ILE A 97 12.97 -12.23 -3.00
CA ILE A 97 11.74 -11.46 -3.23
C ILE A 97 10.73 -11.62 -2.09
N ARG A 98 10.61 -12.81 -1.50
CA ARG A 98 9.77 -12.98 -0.30
C ARG A 98 10.29 -12.14 0.86
N ILE A 99 11.60 -12.14 1.10
CA ILE A 99 12.21 -11.28 2.13
C ILE A 99 12.02 -9.81 1.79
N TYR A 100 12.25 -9.40 0.53
CA TYR A 100 11.99 -8.05 0.06
C TYR A 100 10.55 -7.61 0.37
N LEU A 101 9.56 -8.46 0.08
CA LEU A 101 8.15 -8.15 0.36
C LEU A 101 7.89 -8.06 1.87
N ILE A 102 8.46 -8.95 2.68
CA ILE A 102 8.33 -8.89 4.14
C ILE A 102 8.93 -7.59 4.67
N LEU A 103 10.15 -7.24 4.25
CA LEU A 103 10.80 -5.99 4.66
C LEU A 103 9.98 -4.78 4.26
N ALA A 104 9.52 -4.74 3.01
CA ALA A 104 8.75 -3.63 2.46
C ALA A 104 7.39 -3.42 3.13
N LEU A 105 6.76 -4.48 3.65
CA LEU A 105 5.47 -4.41 4.34
C LEU A 105 5.62 -4.24 5.86
N PHE A 106 6.68 -4.78 6.47
CA PHE A 106 6.86 -4.76 7.92
C PHE A 106 7.58 -3.50 8.40
N ILE A 107 8.64 -3.11 7.69
CA ILE A 107 9.39 -1.90 8.00
C ILE A 107 8.59 -0.70 7.50
N GLU A 108 8.48 0.30 8.34
CA GLU A 108 7.73 1.49 8.03
C GLU A 108 8.64 2.62 7.55
N PRO A 109 8.29 3.29 6.43
CA PRO A 109 8.96 4.52 6.05
C PRO A 109 8.51 5.64 6.99
N PHE A 110 9.31 5.98 8.00
CA PHE A 110 9.09 7.16 8.82
C PHE A 110 9.63 8.39 8.09
N SER A 111 8.83 9.45 8.05
CA SER A 111 9.34 10.77 7.68
C SER A 111 9.98 11.41 8.91
N GLU A 112 11.25 11.75 8.81
CA GLU A 112 12.02 12.43 9.85
C GLU A 112 11.34 13.74 10.31
N THR A 113 10.66 14.42 9.38
CA THR A 113 9.91 15.64 9.62
C THR A 113 8.70 15.45 10.52
N MET A 114 7.97 14.33 10.41
CA MET A 114 6.82 14.08 11.30
C MET A 114 7.21 13.92 12.76
N LEU A 115 8.38 13.40 13.05
CA LEU A 115 8.89 13.23 14.42
C LEU A 115 9.37 14.55 15.04
N ARG A 116 9.93 15.47 14.23
CA ARG A 116 10.45 16.76 14.70
C ARG A 116 9.37 17.79 15.00
N GLN A 117 8.21 17.70 14.33
CA GLN A 117 7.21 18.77 14.36
C GLN A 117 6.33 18.77 15.58
N GLN A 118 6.21 17.66 16.29
CA GLN A 118 5.27 17.57 17.40
C GLN A 118 5.91 17.85 18.77
N GLY A 119 7.15 18.33 18.80
CA GLY A 119 7.82 19.06 19.89
C GLY A 119 7.87 18.39 21.26
N GLU A 120 7.01 17.48 21.58
CA GLU A 120 6.91 16.86 22.88
C GLU A 120 6.63 15.35 22.77
N GLY A 121 7.70 14.56 22.90
CA GLY A 121 7.57 13.16 23.35
C GLY A 121 6.97 12.16 22.37
N TYR A 122 7.14 12.37 21.05
CA TYR A 122 6.87 11.29 20.10
C TYR A 122 7.89 10.18 20.34
N TRP A 123 7.38 9.01 20.67
CA TRP A 123 8.19 7.83 20.83
C TRP A 123 8.77 7.43 19.47
N ASP A 124 10.03 7.12 19.49
CA ASP A 124 10.68 6.53 18.34
C ASP A 124 10.23 5.09 18.21
N SER A 125 9.74 4.72 17.04
CA SER A 125 9.42 3.33 16.80
C SER A 125 10.67 2.45 16.93
N VAL A 126 10.51 1.30 17.57
CA VAL A 126 11.55 0.27 17.61
C VAL A 126 12.02 -0.12 16.20
N LEU A 127 11.20 0.10 15.19
CA LEU A 127 11.54 -0.16 13.79
C LEU A 127 12.27 1.01 13.09
N TRP A 128 12.45 2.14 13.78
CA TRP A 128 13.14 3.31 13.22
C TRP A 128 14.51 2.96 12.59
N PRO A 129 15.41 2.22 13.28
CA PRO A 129 16.69 1.85 12.69
C PRO A 129 16.57 1.06 11.40
N ALA A 130 15.63 0.11 11.35
CA ALA A 130 15.35 -0.66 10.16
C ALA A 130 14.75 0.22 9.04
N ALA A 131 13.91 1.18 9.40
CA ALA A 131 13.29 2.12 8.47
C ALA A 131 14.33 3.02 7.80
N VAL A 132 15.23 3.60 8.57
CA VAL A 132 16.35 4.40 8.04
C VAL A 132 17.25 3.53 7.15
N ALA A 133 17.55 2.31 7.59
CA ALA A 133 18.39 1.39 6.82
C ALA A 133 17.78 0.99 5.46
N TYR A 134 16.47 0.89 5.34
CA TYR A 134 15.81 0.34 4.17
C TYR A 134 15.16 1.41 3.28
N PHE A 135 14.53 2.41 3.87
CA PHE A 135 13.87 3.49 3.15
C PHE A 135 14.67 4.80 3.11
N GLY A 136 15.67 4.94 4.00
CA GLY A 136 16.59 6.06 3.99
C GLY A 136 17.44 6.12 2.73
N THR A 137 17.99 7.29 2.44
CA THR A 137 18.83 7.52 1.27
C THR A 137 20.28 7.09 1.53
N ILE A 138 21.01 6.76 0.47
CA ILE A 138 22.45 6.48 0.58
C ILE A 138 23.21 7.70 1.14
N LYS A 139 22.72 8.91 0.87
CA LYS A 139 23.29 10.15 1.44
C LYS A 139 23.28 10.12 2.97
N GLU A 140 22.18 9.66 3.57
CA GLU A 140 22.05 9.55 5.03
C GLU A 140 23.06 8.54 5.61
N TRP A 141 23.39 7.51 4.84
CA TRP A 141 24.33 6.46 5.24
C TRP A 141 25.79 6.81 5.02
N SER A 142 26.09 7.46 3.90
CA SER A 142 27.47 7.65 3.42
C SER A 142 27.96 9.08 3.55
N GLY A 143 27.07 10.03 3.84
CA GLY A 143 27.37 11.46 3.80
C GLY A 143 27.65 12.01 2.39
N LEU A 144 27.50 11.20 1.33
CA LEU A 144 27.78 11.61 -0.05
C LEU A 144 26.65 12.53 -0.59
N PRO A 145 26.91 13.80 -0.90
CA PRO A 145 25.87 14.79 -1.21
C PRO A 145 24.99 14.44 -2.43
N GLY A 146 25.49 13.65 -3.37
CA GLY A 146 24.74 13.27 -4.59
C GLY A 146 23.93 11.97 -4.48
N ALA A 147 24.04 11.22 -3.38
CA ALA A 147 23.49 9.88 -3.26
C ALA A 147 22.07 9.87 -2.63
N SER A 148 21.15 10.63 -3.21
CA SER A 148 19.77 10.81 -2.68
C SER A 148 18.79 9.68 -3.06
N LEU A 149 19.29 8.51 -3.46
CA LEU A 149 18.42 7.37 -3.80
C LEU A 149 18.16 6.51 -2.55
N PRO A 150 16.89 6.17 -2.24
CA PRO A 150 16.56 5.25 -1.17
C PRO A 150 17.13 3.86 -1.43
N VAL A 151 17.58 3.18 -0.37
CA VAL A 151 18.08 1.81 -0.45
C VAL A 151 17.03 0.86 -1.02
N PHE A 152 15.77 1.03 -0.62
CA PHE A 152 14.64 0.28 -1.16
C PHE A 152 14.57 0.35 -2.71
N PHE A 153 14.79 1.53 -3.28
CA PHE A 153 14.81 1.71 -4.74
C PHE A 153 15.90 0.88 -5.40
N ILE A 154 17.11 0.93 -4.85
CA ILE A 154 18.26 0.17 -5.36
C ILE A 154 18.00 -1.32 -5.27
N VAL A 155 17.49 -1.79 -4.11
CA VAL A 155 17.10 -3.19 -3.92
C VAL A 155 16.09 -3.63 -4.97
N THR A 156 15.08 -2.79 -5.23
CA THR A 156 14.06 -3.06 -6.27
C THR A 156 14.68 -3.20 -7.65
N VAL A 157 15.56 -2.26 -8.05
CA VAL A 157 16.23 -2.28 -9.36
C VAL A 157 17.15 -3.51 -9.52
N VAL A 158 17.94 -3.84 -8.49
CA VAL A 158 18.82 -5.01 -8.52
C VAL A 158 18.02 -6.31 -8.62
N LEU A 159 16.95 -6.45 -7.85
CA LEU A 159 16.09 -7.64 -7.92
C LEU A 159 15.35 -7.72 -9.26
N LEU A 160 14.91 -6.59 -9.82
CA LEU A 160 14.32 -6.51 -11.15
C LEU A 160 15.31 -6.97 -12.22
N TYR A 161 16.57 -6.51 -12.16
CA TYR A 161 17.63 -6.95 -13.06
C TYR A 161 17.89 -8.45 -12.93
N ARG A 162 17.94 -9.00 -11.72
CA ARG A 162 18.08 -10.45 -11.48
C ARG A 162 16.90 -11.23 -12.06
N GLY A 163 15.66 -10.76 -11.88
CA GLY A 163 14.45 -11.35 -12.47
C GLY A 163 14.50 -11.35 -13.99
N TRP A 164 14.88 -10.22 -14.60
CA TRP A 164 15.06 -10.12 -16.05
C TRP A 164 16.16 -11.06 -16.57
N ARG A 165 17.29 -11.19 -15.85
CA ARG A 165 18.36 -12.11 -16.23
C ARG A 165 17.93 -13.58 -16.10
N ALA A 166 17.24 -13.95 -15.02
CA ALA A 166 16.67 -15.29 -14.83
C ALA A 166 15.72 -15.65 -15.99
N ARG A 167 14.90 -14.70 -16.41
CA ARG A 167 14.04 -14.89 -17.60
C ARG A 167 14.83 -15.12 -18.88
N ARG A 168 15.90 -14.35 -19.14
CA ARG A 168 16.74 -14.54 -20.34
C ARG A 168 17.37 -15.93 -20.38
N ARG A 169 17.55 -16.57 -19.22
CA ARG A 169 18.05 -17.95 -19.10
C ARG A 169 16.95 -19.00 -19.18
N GLY A 170 15.70 -18.61 -19.34
CA GLY A 170 14.56 -19.53 -19.34
C GLY A 170 14.14 -20.04 -17.96
N GLU A 171 14.67 -19.46 -16.87
CA GLU A 171 14.40 -19.87 -15.49
C GLU A 171 13.09 -19.29 -14.93
N SER A 172 12.44 -18.37 -15.64
CA SER A 172 11.19 -17.74 -15.24
C SER A 172 10.18 -17.69 -16.37
N GLU A 173 8.89 -17.63 -15.99
CA GLU A 173 7.79 -17.58 -16.95
C GLU A 173 7.81 -16.30 -17.82
N PRO A 174 7.31 -16.38 -19.07
CA PRO A 174 7.26 -15.23 -19.97
C PRO A 174 6.36 -14.12 -19.40
N VAL A 175 6.83 -12.87 -19.47
CA VAL A 175 6.03 -11.69 -19.10
C VAL A 175 5.14 -11.30 -20.26
N PRO A 176 3.83 -11.06 -20.05
CA PRO A 176 2.93 -10.62 -21.09
C PRO A 176 3.43 -9.32 -21.74
N LYS A 177 3.54 -9.33 -23.07
CA LYS A 177 4.03 -8.16 -23.83
C LYS A 177 3.20 -6.90 -23.52
N PHE A 178 1.87 -7.07 -23.45
CA PHE A 178 0.95 -5.98 -23.14
C PHE A 178 1.25 -5.34 -21.77
N ALA A 179 1.30 -6.14 -20.70
CA ALA A 179 1.55 -5.63 -19.36
C ALA A 179 2.93 -4.96 -19.24
N ARG A 180 3.96 -5.59 -19.80
CA ARG A 180 5.29 -4.98 -19.86
C ARG A 180 5.28 -3.64 -20.59
N ASN A 181 4.65 -3.59 -21.78
CA ASN A 181 4.62 -2.37 -22.57
C ASN A 181 3.82 -1.26 -21.87
N LEU A 182 2.72 -1.59 -21.19
CA LEU A 182 1.97 -0.64 -20.37
C LEU A 182 2.84 -0.02 -19.26
N LEU A 183 3.61 -0.85 -18.53
CA LEU A 183 4.49 -0.36 -17.47
C LEU A 183 5.67 0.46 -18.03
N LEU A 184 6.21 0.06 -19.18
CA LEU A 184 7.25 0.84 -19.87
C LEU A 184 6.70 2.16 -20.43
N MET A 185 5.46 2.18 -20.92
CA MET A 185 4.78 3.40 -21.34
C MET A 185 4.59 4.34 -20.14
N PHE A 186 4.17 3.82 -18.98
CA PHE A 186 4.07 4.62 -17.76
C PHE A 186 5.41 5.30 -17.42
N LEU A 187 6.52 4.55 -17.44
CA LEU A 187 7.87 5.09 -17.24
C LEU A 187 8.25 6.12 -18.30
N ALA A 188 7.92 5.87 -19.57
CA ALA A 188 8.19 6.81 -20.65
C ALA A 188 7.42 8.13 -20.48
N VAL A 189 6.16 8.07 -20.02
CA VAL A 189 5.36 9.27 -19.71
C VAL A 189 5.98 10.05 -18.55
N VAL A 190 6.42 9.37 -17.48
CA VAL A 190 7.12 10.04 -16.36
C VAL A 190 8.39 10.73 -16.83
N VAL A 191 9.21 10.05 -17.64
CA VAL A 191 10.44 10.65 -18.22
C VAL A 191 10.10 11.82 -19.13
N GLY A 192 9.07 11.68 -19.98
CA GLY A 192 8.62 12.74 -20.90
C GLY A 192 8.15 13.99 -20.14
N LEU A 193 7.31 13.82 -19.12
CA LEU A 193 6.85 14.94 -18.27
C LEU A 193 7.99 15.55 -17.45
N SER A 194 9.00 14.77 -17.05
CA SER A 194 10.19 15.28 -16.38
C SER A 194 11.06 16.12 -17.31
N ALA A 195 11.29 15.64 -18.53
CA ALA A 195 12.03 16.39 -19.55
C ALA A 195 11.28 17.67 -19.96
N PHE A 196 9.96 17.58 -20.13
CA PHE A 196 9.10 18.72 -20.39
C PHE A 196 9.18 19.75 -19.26
N GLY A 197 9.01 19.35 -18.00
CA GLY A 197 9.12 20.25 -16.86
C GLY A 197 10.50 20.92 -16.79
N MET A 198 11.58 20.16 -16.97
CA MET A 198 12.94 20.70 -16.97
C MET A 198 13.14 21.74 -18.09
N SER A 199 12.62 21.51 -19.28
CA SER A 199 12.74 22.47 -20.41
C SER A 199 11.96 23.77 -20.19
N HIS A 200 11.02 23.79 -19.26
CA HIS A 200 10.22 24.96 -18.88
C HIS A 200 10.65 25.62 -17.56
N GLY A 201 11.81 25.22 -17.00
CA GLY A 201 12.37 25.85 -15.79
C GLY A 201 12.08 25.09 -14.49
N GLY A 202 11.54 23.89 -14.56
CA GLY A 202 11.40 22.99 -13.41
C GLY A 202 12.75 22.59 -12.82
N THR A 203 12.82 22.43 -11.50
CA THR A 203 14.06 22.09 -10.80
C THR A 203 14.32 20.58 -10.81
N LEU A 204 15.59 20.17 -10.95
CA LEU A 204 15.97 18.75 -10.87
C LEU A 204 15.61 18.15 -9.50
N GLU A 205 15.79 18.91 -8.43
CA GLU A 205 15.43 18.48 -7.08
C GLU A 205 13.93 18.20 -6.95
N GLY A 206 13.10 19.15 -7.46
CA GLY A 206 11.65 18.97 -7.50
C GLY A 206 11.23 17.75 -8.30
N ILE A 207 11.85 17.52 -9.47
CA ILE A 207 11.61 16.33 -10.30
C ILE A 207 11.92 15.06 -9.50
N VAL A 208 13.10 14.96 -8.88
CA VAL A 208 13.50 13.76 -8.12
C VAL A 208 12.52 13.50 -6.97
N ARG A 209 12.14 14.53 -6.22
CA ARG A 209 11.18 14.41 -5.11
C ARG A 209 9.81 13.91 -5.57
N GLN A 210 9.31 14.44 -6.69
CA GLN A 210 7.99 14.08 -7.24
C GLN A 210 7.96 12.70 -7.90
N VAL A 211 9.04 12.32 -8.60
CA VAL A 211 9.07 11.15 -9.48
C VAL A 211 9.51 9.88 -8.75
N LEU A 212 10.35 9.99 -7.72
CA LEU A 212 11.00 8.85 -7.09
C LEU A 212 10.02 7.77 -6.63
N HIS A 213 8.95 8.17 -5.93
CA HIS A 213 7.94 7.23 -5.46
C HIS A 213 6.99 6.76 -6.58
N LEU A 214 6.66 7.66 -7.50
CA LEU A 214 5.79 7.34 -8.64
C LEU A 214 6.38 6.24 -9.52
N VAL A 215 7.70 6.28 -9.78
CA VAL A 215 8.44 5.27 -10.55
C VAL A 215 8.50 3.91 -9.85
N GLN A 216 8.40 3.87 -8.53
CA GLN A 216 8.35 2.62 -7.77
C GLN A 216 7.18 1.72 -8.21
N LEU A 217 6.03 2.32 -8.52
CA LEU A 217 4.83 1.57 -8.89
C LEU A 217 5.08 0.65 -10.12
N PRO A 218 5.50 1.14 -11.29
CA PRO A 218 5.81 0.26 -12.42
C PRO A 218 7.02 -0.64 -12.20
N LEU A 219 8.03 -0.23 -11.42
CA LEU A 219 9.20 -1.06 -11.15
C LEU A 219 8.84 -2.27 -10.28
N VAL A 220 8.05 -2.07 -9.21
CA VAL A 220 7.57 -3.16 -8.37
C VAL A 220 6.65 -4.09 -9.16
N ALA A 221 5.73 -3.53 -9.96
CA ALA A 221 4.88 -4.33 -10.83
C ALA A 221 5.69 -5.19 -11.82
N LEU A 222 6.71 -4.63 -12.45
CA LEU A 222 7.64 -5.36 -13.33
C LEU A 222 8.39 -6.45 -12.56
N LEU A 223 8.90 -6.14 -11.36
CA LEU A 223 9.60 -7.10 -10.52
C LEU A 223 8.74 -8.34 -10.25
N PHE A 224 7.51 -8.13 -9.77
CA PHE A 224 6.60 -9.24 -9.49
C PHE A 224 6.13 -9.96 -10.76
N LEU A 225 5.96 -9.27 -11.89
CA LEU A 225 5.69 -9.90 -13.19
C LEU A 225 6.82 -10.83 -13.64
N TYR A 226 8.09 -10.51 -13.33
CA TYR A 226 9.22 -11.39 -13.69
C TYR A 226 9.34 -12.62 -12.80
N VAL A 227 8.84 -12.57 -11.57
CA VAL A 227 9.16 -13.57 -10.56
C VAL A 227 7.95 -14.39 -10.11
N LEU A 228 6.77 -13.80 -10.15
CA LEU A 228 5.56 -14.44 -9.65
C LEU A 228 5.17 -15.65 -10.51
N ARG A 229 5.03 -16.81 -9.86
CA ARG A 229 4.55 -18.06 -10.45
C ARG A 229 3.17 -18.38 -9.90
N ILE A 230 2.18 -18.47 -10.77
CA ILE A 230 0.81 -18.80 -10.37
C ILE A 230 0.53 -20.25 -10.75
N PRO A 231 -0.11 -21.04 -9.87
CA PRO A 231 -0.68 -20.67 -8.57
C PRO A 231 0.27 -20.78 -7.37
N ALA A 232 1.52 -21.25 -7.57
CA ALA A 232 2.43 -21.66 -6.49
C ALA A 232 2.73 -20.57 -5.44
N ASP A 233 2.92 -19.32 -5.87
CA ASP A 233 3.32 -18.23 -4.98
C ASP A 233 2.14 -17.48 -4.33
N LEU A 234 0.87 -17.72 -4.76
CA LEU A 234 -0.30 -17.02 -4.23
C LEU A 234 -0.48 -17.19 -2.72
N SER A 235 -0.35 -18.43 -2.25
CA SER A 235 -0.46 -18.74 -0.81
C SER A 235 0.64 -18.06 0.01
N ALA A 236 1.88 -18.07 -0.50
CA ALA A 236 3.01 -17.44 0.17
C ALA A 236 2.82 -15.92 0.29
N ILE A 237 2.40 -15.27 -0.79
CA ILE A 237 2.14 -13.82 -0.81
C ILE A 237 1.01 -13.46 0.16
N GLY A 238 -0.13 -14.16 0.09
CA GLY A 238 -1.24 -13.94 1.01
C GLY A 238 -0.83 -14.12 2.47
N THR A 239 -0.02 -15.15 2.76
CA THR A 239 0.52 -15.40 4.11
C THR A 239 1.44 -14.26 4.56
N ILE A 240 2.32 -13.76 3.69
CA ILE A 240 3.21 -12.62 4.00
C ILE A 240 2.38 -11.39 4.38
N PHE A 241 1.39 -11.01 3.57
CA PHE A 241 0.53 -9.87 3.88
C PHE A 241 -0.16 -10.02 5.23
N VAL A 242 -0.83 -11.14 5.47
CA VAL A 242 -1.61 -11.37 6.69
C VAL A 242 -0.72 -11.41 7.94
N VAL A 243 0.40 -12.14 7.89
CA VAL A 243 1.30 -12.25 9.07
C VAL A 243 1.96 -10.90 9.36
N THR A 244 2.37 -10.17 8.33
CA THR A 244 2.96 -8.84 8.48
C THR A 244 1.94 -7.85 9.03
N ALA A 245 0.69 -7.89 8.55
CA ALA A 245 -0.39 -7.05 9.07
C ALA A 245 -0.67 -7.34 10.55
N LEU A 246 -0.69 -8.60 10.96
CA LEU A 246 -0.87 -8.98 12.38
C LEU A 246 0.30 -8.50 13.25
N ALA A 247 1.53 -8.59 12.76
CA ALA A 247 2.71 -8.06 13.47
C ALA A 247 2.64 -6.53 13.60
N ARG A 248 2.21 -5.81 12.56
CA ARG A 248 2.00 -4.37 12.59
C ARG A 248 0.82 -4.00 13.50
N ALA A 249 -0.26 -4.78 13.52
CA ALA A 249 -1.38 -4.58 14.46
C ALA A 249 -0.95 -4.74 15.92
N ALA A 250 -0.06 -5.69 16.21
CA ALA A 250 0.53 -5.83 17.55
C ALA A 250 1.37 -4.59 17.92
N LEU A 251 2.11 -4.02 16.97
CA LEU A 251 2.85 -2.78 17.18
C LEU A 251 1.90 -1.60 17.45
N VAL A 252 0.81 -1.45 16.67
CA VAL A 252 -0.22 -0.42 16.92
C VAL A 252 -0.76 -0.55 18.35
N ALA A 253 -1.11 -1.78 18.78
CA ALA A 253 -1.61 -2.01 20.13
C ALA A 253 -0.57 -1.66 21.22
N TYR A 254 0.70 -2.04 21.01
CA TYR A 254 1.79 -1.68 21.91
C TYR A 254 1.93 -0.17 22.03
N VAL A 255 1.94 0.55 20.92
CA VAL A 255 2.07 2.01 20.94
C VAL A 255 0.87 2.66 21.62
N TYR A 256 -0.32 2.23 21.27
CA TYR A 256 -1.54 2.81 21.86
C TYR A 256 -1.57 2.60 23.38
N PHE A 257 -1.47 1.35 23.85
CA PHE A 257 -1.59 1.03 25.28
C PHE A 257 -0.32 1.28 26.09
N GLY A 258 0.86 1.08 25.50
CA GLY A 258 2.15 1.21 26.18
C GLY A 258 2.73 2.61 26.17
N VAL A 259 2.34 3.45 25.21
CA VAL A 259 2.91 4.80 25.03
C VAL A 259 1.83 5.88 25.08
N CYS A 260 0.83 5.85 24.19
CA CYS A 260 -0.13 6.94 24.07
C CYS A 260 -1.04 7.08 25.29
N VAL A 261 -1.54 5.97 25.84
CA VAL A 261 -2.39 5.99 27.05
C VAL A 261 -1.62 6.46 28.28
N PRO A 262 -0.44 5.89 28.62
CA PRO A 262 0.33 6.35 29.77
C PRO A 262 0.79 7.81 29.67
N ALA A 263 1.08 8.29 28.46
CA ALA A 263 1.46 9.69 28.23
C ALA A 263 0.27 10.67 28.25
N GLY A 264 -0.97 10.18 28.42
CA GLY A 264 -2.18 11.01 28.35
C GLY A 264 -2.43 11.63 26.98
N ILE A 265 -1.84 11.06 25.92
CA ILE A 265 -1.94 11.57 24.55
C ILE A 265 -3.20 11.03 23.87
N ALA A 266 -3.66 9.84 24.26
CA ALA A 266 -4.79 9.15 23.62
C ALA A 266 -6.11 9.95 23.64
N ASP A 267 -6.28 10.83 24.62
CA ASP A 267 -7.51 11.60 24.85
C ASP A 267 -7.33 13.11 24.56
N ARG A 268 -6.15 13.55 24.12
CA ARG A 268 -5.93 14.97 23.81
C ARG A 268 -6.56 15.30 22.45
N PRO A 269 -7.46 16.31 22.38
CA PRO A 269 -7.96 16.81 21.11
C PRO A 269 -6.81 17.30 20.22
N GLY A 270 -6.71 16.74 19.01
CA GLY A 270 -5.71 17.16 18.02
C GLY A 270 -4.36 16.48 18.07
N LEU A 271 -4.09 15.53 19.00
CA LEU A 271 -2.81 14.77 19.09
C LEU A 271 -3.03 13.35 19.59
N PRO A 272 -2.25 12.38 19.06
CA PRO A 272 -1.91 12.24 17.66
C PRO A 272 -3.10 11.67 16.92
N GLU A 273 -3.30 12.11 15.71
CA GLU A 273 -4.32 11.50 14.86
C GLU A 273 -4.06 10.01 14.60
N TRP A 274 -2.88 9.49 14.95
CA TRP A 274 -2.46 8.10 14.67
C TRP A 274 -1.38 7.57 15.60
N CYS A 275 -1.38 6.26 15.85
CA CYS A 275 -0.36 5.56 16.63
C CYS A 275 0.86 5.13 15.81
N THR A 276 0.65 4.76 14.54
CA THR A 276 1.69 4.35 13.60
C THR A 276 1.58 5.15 12.30
N THR A 277 1.61 4.56 11.10
CA THR A 277 1.56 5.32 9.86
C THR A 277 0.28 5.14 9.06
N HIS A 278 0.11 6.02 8.07
CA HIS A 278 -0.95 5.95 7.06
C HIS A 278 -0.91 4.62 6.28
N SER A 279 0.31 4.14 6.03
CA SER A 279 0.59 2.92 5.29
C SER A 279 -0.05 1.68 5.90
N ASP A 280 -0.18 1.62 7.22
CA ASP A 280 -0.82 0.50 7.92
C ASP A 280 -2.27 0.32 7.53
N SER A 281 -2.99 1.40 7.22
CA SER A 281 -4.38 1.31 6.76
C SER A 281 -4.50 0.49 5.48
N VAL A 282 -3.59 0.69 4.52
CA VAL A 282 -3.56 -0.07 3.26
C VAL A 282 -3.28 -1.55 3.55
N LEU A 283 -2.25 -1.83 4.34
CA LEU A 283 -1.83 -3.19 4.68
C LEU A 283 -2.94 -3.96 5.40
N PHE A 284 -3.60 -3.32 6.38
CA PHE A 284 -4.68 -3.94 7.14
C PHE A 284 -5.90 -4.24 6.28
N VAL A 285 -6.35 -3.28 5.46
CA VAL A 285 -7.52 -3.49 4.59
C VAL A 285 -7.24 -4.53 3.51
N VAL A 286 -6.05 -4.53 2.87
CA VAL A 286 -5.65 -5.58 1.91
C VAL A 286 -5.62 -6.94 2.59
N SER A 287 -5.10 -7.05 3.82
CA SER A 287 -5.03 -8.31 4.55
C SER A 287 -6.41 -8.81 4.97
N ILE A 288 -7.33 -7.92 5.37
CA ILE A 288 -8.74 -8.27 5.57
C ILE A 288 -9.36 -8.82 4.28
N LEU A 289 -9.13 -8.15 3.14
CA LEU A 289 -9.64 -8.65 1.86
C LEU A 289 -9.10 -10.03 1.52
N ILE A 290 -7.82 -10.31 1.76
CA ILE A 290 -7.23 -11.64 1.51
C ILE A 290 -7.98 -12.71 2.28
N VAL A 291 -8.18 -12.54 3.58
CA VAL A 291 -8.83 -13.57 4.41
C VAL A 291 -10.32 -13.68 4.13
N VAL A 292 -11.00 -12.56 3.87
CA VAL A 292 -12.45 -12.53 3.58
C VAL A 292 -12.74 -13.12 2.21
N THR A 293 -12.01 -12.75 1.15
CA THR A 293 -12.20 -13.33 -0.19
C THR A 293 -11.85 -14.81 -0.22
N HIS A 294 -10.82 -15.21 0.55
CA HIS A 294 -10.47 -16.61 0.70
C HIS A 294 -11.58 -17.42 1.39
N ALA A 295 -12.14 -16.93 2.50
CA ALA A 295 -13.27 -17.56 3.18
C ALA A 295 -14.54 -17.58 2.30
N PHE A 296 -14.77 -16.51 1.54
CA PHE A 296 -15.89 -16.42 0.60
C PHE A 296 -15.83 -17.46 -0.51
N GLU A 297 -14.63 -17.78 -1.02
CA GLU A 297 -14.44 -18.79 -2.08
C GLU A 297 -14.31 -20.21 -1.54
N GLN A 298 -13.62 -20.45 -0.41
CA GLN A 298 -13.42 -21.79 0.14
C GLN A 298 -14.59 -22.32 0.97
N ARG A 299 -15.28 -21.47 1.73
CA ARG A 299 -16.45 -21.79 2.58
C ARG A 299 -16.24 -22.86 3.66
N THR A 300 -14.99 -23.16 3.99
CA THR A 300 -14.72 -24.09 5.09
C THR A 300 -14.90 -23.36 6.44
N PRO A 301 -15.41 -24.05 7.48
CA PRO A 301 -15.54 -23.44 8.80
C PRO A 301 -14.23 -22.84 9.32
N ARG A 302 -13.10 -23.51 9.06
CA ARG A 302 -11.75 -23.01 9.41
C ARG A 302 -11.37 -21.71 8.68
N ALA A 303 -11.69 -21.60 7.39
CA ALA A 303 -11.42 -20.38 6.62
C ALA A 303 -12.28 -19.22 7.13
N ILE A 304 -13.56 -19.46 7.43
CA ILE A 304 -14.47 -18.47 8.00
C ILE A 304 -13.98 -18.02 9.39
N GLN A 305 -13.67 -18.97 10.28
CA GLN A 305 -13.14 -18.64 11.61
C GLN A 305 -11.85 -17.81 11.51
N ARG A 306 -10.92 -18.17 10.64
CA ARG A 306 -9.69 -17.41 10.39
C ARG A 306 -9.99 -16.01 9.90
N ALA A 307 -10.92 -15.87 8.95
CA ALA A 307 -11.33 -14.58 8.43
C ALA A 307 -11.93 -13.69 9.53
N VAL A 308 -12.82 -14.25 10.37
CA VAL A 308 -13.41 -13.50 11.49
C VAL A 308 -12.33 -13.04 12.47
N VAL A 309 -11.48 -13.95 12.95
CA VAL A 309 -10.45 -13.63 13.96
C VAL A 309 -9.47 -12.58 13.43
N VAL A 310 -8.90 -12.80 12.23
CA VAL A 310 -7.93 -11.87 11.63
C VAL A 310 -8.58 -10.51 11.35
N SER A 311 -9.77 -10.50 10.76
CA SER A 311 -10.47 -9.24 10.46
C SER A 311 -10.80 -8.46 11.74
N THR A 312 -11.22 -9.13 12.81
CA THR A 312 -11.48 -8.47 14.10
C THR A 312 -10.22 -7.81 14.65
N ILE A 313 -9.09 -8.52 14.67
CA ILE A 313 -7.80 -7.97 15.16
C ILE A 313 -7.40 -6.75 14.32
N LEU A 314 -7.47 -6.85 12.99
CA LEU A 314 -7.06 -5.77 12.10
C LEU A 314 -8.02 -4.58 12.15
N LEU A 315 -9.33 -4.80 12.30
CA LEU A 315 -10.31 -3.73 12.51
C LEU A 315 -10.06 -2.98 13.82
N LEU A 316 -9.76 -3.70 14.91
CA LEU A 316 -9.36 -3.07 16.16
C LEU A 316 -8.09 -2.23 15.97
N ALA A 317 -7.09 -2.73 15.26
CA ALA A 317 -5.88 -1.96 14.96
C ALA A 317 -6.17 -0.71 14.13
N ILE A 318 -7.09 -0.77 13.14
CA ILE A 318 -7.54 0.40 12.37
C ILE A 318 -8.19 1.44 13.29
N VAL A 319 -9.04 1.02 14.23
CA VAL A 319 -9.68 1.92 15.21
C VAL A 319 -8.67 2.56 16.13
N LEU A 320 -7.70 1.79 16.64
CA LEU A 320 -6.63 2.30 17.49
C LEU A 320 -5.73 3.29 16.73
N ASN A 321 -5.45 3.01 15.47
CA ASN A 321 -4.64 3.86 14.62
C ASN A 321 -5.36 5.11 14.10
N ASN A 322 -6.65 5.26 14.39
CA ASN A 322 -7.45 6.47 14.16
C ASN A 322 -7.47 6.96 12.69
N ARG A 323 -7.46 6.05 11.69
CA ARG A 323 -7.35 6.41 10.27
C ARG A 323 -8.67 6.38 9.54
N ARG A 324 -9.15 7.57 9.13
CA ARG A 324 -10.42 7.77 8.41
C ARG A 324 -10.47 7.05 7.06
N LEU A 325 -9.40 7.15 6.26
CA LEU A 325 -9.33 6.55 4.91
C LEU A 325 -9.40 5.03 4.90
N ALA A 326 -9.06 4.36 6.01
CA ALA A 326 -9.24 2.92 6.15
C ALA A 326 -10.72 2.52 6.03
N PHE A 327 -11.64 3.29 6.63
CA PHE A 327 -13.09 3.02 6.55
C PHE A 327 -13.63 3.26 5.13
N VAL A 328 -13.15 4.31 4.44
CA VAL A 328 -13.48 4.53 3.03
C VAL A 328 -12.99 3.36 2.17
N SER A 329 -11.77 2.90 2.39
CA SER A 329 -11.20 1.73 1.71
C SER A 329 -11.97 0.44 1.99
N LEU A 330 -12.41 0.23 3.24
CA LEU A 330 -13.27 -0.89 3.66
C LEU A 330 -14.65 -0.85 3.00
N SER A 331 -15.11 0.29 2.53
CA SER A 331 -16.37 0.44 1.80
C SER A 331 -16.18 0.27 0.29
N VAL A 332 -15.18 0.92 -0.29
CA VAL A 332 -14.92 0.94 -1.75
C VAL A 332 -14.46 -0.43 -2.26
N ALA A 333 -13.58 -1.12 -1.53
CA ALA A 333 -13.04 -2.38 -1.99
C ALA A 333 -14.09 -3.50 -2.07
N PRO A 334 -14.94 -3.76 -1.05
CA PRO A 334 -16.05 -4.72 -1.16
C PRO A 334 -17.08 -4.30 -2.21
N ALA A 335 -17.35 -3.01 -2.38
CA ALA A 335 -18.24 -2.52 -3.42
C ALA A 335 -17.73 -2.86 -4.82
N ALA A 336 -16.44 -2.64 -5.09
CA ALA A 336 -15.80 -3.03 -6.36
C ALA A 336 -15.90 -4.54 -6.61
N ILE A 337 -15.65 -5.35 -5.57
CA ILE A 337 -15.80 -6.81 -5.63
C ILE A 337 -17.25 -7.19 -5.91
N TYR A 338 -18.22 -6.61 -5.19
CA TYR A 338 -19.64 -6.90 -5.38
C TYR A 338 -20.13 -6.58 -6.80
N LEU A 339 -19.67 -5.46 -7.37
CA LEU A 339 -19.99 -5.10 -8.76
C LEU A 339 -19.43 -6.10 -9.76
N ALA A 340 -18.26 -6.66 -9.50
CA ALA A 340 -17.59 -7.66 -10.34
C ALA A 340 -18.25 -9.05 -10.28
N LEU A 341 -18.92 -9.40 -9.19
CA LEU A 341 -19.57 -10.70 -9.03
C LEU A 341 -20.68 -10.90 -10.07
N ARG A 342 -20.66 -12.06 -10.73
CA ARG A 342 -21.73 -12.47 -11.65
C ARG A 342 -23.06 -12.64 -10.91
N PRO A 343 -24.21 -12.40 -11.58
CA PRO A 343 -25.51 -12.78 -11.04
C PRO A 343 -25.51 -14.28 -10.65
N SER A 344 -25.76 -14.56 -9.39
CA SER A 344 -25.71 -15.91 -8.84
C SER A 344 -26.45 -15.96 -7.49
N LYS A 345 -26.79 -17.16 -7.03
CA LYS A 345 -27.35 -17.36 -5.68
C LYS A 345 -26.44 -16.72 -4.60
N ARG A 346 -25.11 -16.69 -4.85
CA ARG A 346 -24.14 -16.03 -3.95
C ARG A 346 -24.33 -14.53 -3.91
N LYS A 347 -24.39 -13.88 -5.08
CA LYS A 347 -24.61 -12.44 -5.18
C LYS A 347 -25.93 -12.05 -4.52
N THR A 348 -27.00 -12.83 -4.72
CA THR A 348 -28.30 -12.60 -4.07
C THR A 348 -28.20 -12.66 -2.54
N ARG A 349 -27.43 -13.62 -1.97
CA ARG A 349 -27.21 -13.67 -0.51
C ARG A 349 -26.46 -12.46 0.00
N VAL A 350 -25.40 -12.05 -0.71
CA VAL A 350 -24.63 -10.83 -0.38
C VAL A 350 -25.53 -9.61 -0.47
N THR A 351 -26.36 -9.49 -1.53
CA THR A 351 -27.32 -8.40 -1.68
C THR A 351 -28.29 -8.33 -0.49
N ARG A 352 -28.85 -9.47 -0.07
CA ARG A 352 -29.74 -9.50 1.11
C ARG A 352 -29.02 -9.09 2.38
N ALA A 353 -27.78 -9.56 2.57
CA ALA A 353 -26.96 -9.14 3.71
C ALA A 353 -26.65 -7.64 3.69
N LEU A 354 -26.39 -7.05 2.51
CA LEU A 354 -26.16 -5.61 2.36
C LEU A 354 -27.43 -4.79 2.60
N ILE A 355 -28.59 -5.26 2.13
CA ILE A 355 -29.89 -4.59 2.37
C ILE A 355 -30.17 -4.46 3.88
N ILE A 356 -29.78 -5.46 4.67
CA ILE A 356 -29.96 -5.43 6.12
C ILE A 356 -28.78 -4.72 6.80
N GLY A 357 -27.56 -5.02 6.39
CA GLY A 357 -26.34 -4.54 7.04
C GLY A 357 -26.10 -3.05 6.84
N ILE A 358 -26.36 -2.50 5.63
CA ILE A 358 -26.14 -1.08 5.36
C ILE A 358 -26.98 -0.17 6.28
N PRO A 359 -28.30 -0.38 6.43
CA PRO A 359 -29.10 0.41 7.37
C PRO A 359 -28.62 0.30 8.83
N LEU A 360 -28.20 -0.89 9.25
CA LEU A 360 -27.65 -1.09 10.61
C LEU A 360 -26.35 -0.31 10.82
N VAL A 361 -25.44 -0.36 9.84
CA VAL A 361 -24.17 0.39 9.88
C VAL A 361 -24.43 1.89 9.84
N LEU A 362 -25.34 2.36 8.98
CA LEU A 362 -25.72 3.76 8.91
C LEU A 362 -26.38 4.22 10.22
N GLY A 363 -27.29 3.42 10.79
CA GLY A 363 -27.88 3.70 12.09
C GLY A 363 -26.85 3.80 13.20
N TYR A 364 -25.89 2.85 13.22
CA TYR A 364 -24.76 2.91 14.16
C TYR A 364 -23.93 4.18 13.99
N ILE A 365 -23.61 4.58 12.75
CA ILE A 365 -22.81 5.79 12.47
C ILE A 365 -23.57 7.04 12.93
N LEU A 366 -24.84 7.18 12.55
CA LEU A 366 -25.67 8.34 12.90
C LEU A 366 -25.86 8.47 14.41
N VAL A 367 -26.29 7.38 15.07
CA VAL A 367 -26.50 7.38 16.54
C VAL A 367 -25.17 7.55 17.27
N GLY A 368 -24.11 6.84 16.84
CA GLY A 368 -22.79 6.92 17.47
C GLY A 368 -22.13 8.29 17.34
N ALA A 369 -22.41 9.03 16.26
CA ALA A 369 -21.88 10.38 16.09
C ALA A 369 -22.49 11.38 17.08
N GLU A 370 -23.78 11.22 17.42
CA GLU A 370 -24.51 12.10 18.34
C GLU A 370 -24.20 11.79 19.82
N VAL A 371 -23.74 10.58 20.13
CA VAL A 371 -23.46 10.19 21.51
C VAL A 371 -22.23 10.94 22.03
N ASN A 372 -22.43 11.73 23.08
CA ASN A 372 -21.36 12.49 23.71
C ASN A 372 -20.51 11.58 24.66
N SER A 373 -19.78 10.64 24.08
CA SER A 373 -18.95 9.67 24.78
C SER A 373 -17.60 9.50 24.07
N THR A 374 -16.54 9.29 24.85
CA THR A 374 -15.18 8.93 24.37
C THR A 374 -14.98 7.41 24.27
N SER A 375 -16.04 6.63 24.49
CA SER A 375 -16.01 5.17 24.43
C SER A 375 -15.44 4.66 23.11
N ALA A 376 -14.58 3.63 23.19
CA ALA A 376 -14.02 2.94 22.03
C ALA A 376 -15.09 2.38 21.08
N LEU A 377 -16.30 2.10 21.58
CA LEU A 377 -17.44 1.64 20.76
C LEU A 377 -18.01 2.74 19.86
N VAL A 378 -17.90 4.00 20.25
CA VAL A 378 -18.46 5.15 19.51
C VAL A 378 -17.40 5.78 18.60
N LYS A 379 -16.13 5.59 18.92
CA LYS A 379 -14.98 6.15 18.18
C LYS A 379 -15.05 5.87 16.66
N PRO A 380 -15.34 4.65 16.16
CA PRO A 380 -15.45 4.40 14.72
C PRO A 380 -16.55 5.22 14.04
N ALA A 381 -17.71 5.39 14.68
CA ALA A 381 -18.81 6.19 14.14
C ALA A 381 -18.41 7.67 13.98
N LYS A 382 -17.78 8.24 15.03
CA LYS A 382 -17.25 9.61 15.01
C LYS A 382 -16.18 9.80 13.95
N LEU A 383 -15.27 8.83 13.78
CA LEU A 383 -14.24 8.86 12.75
C LEU A 383 -14.82 8.86 11.34
N VAL A 384 -15.86 8.08 11.09
CA VAL A 384 -16.52 8.08 9.78
C VAL A 384 -17.23 9.42 9.54
N MET A 385 -17.94 9.95 10.54
CA MET A 385 -18.61 11.25 10.41
C MET A 385 -17.64 12.42 10.24
N SER A 386 -16.46 12.37 10.87
CA SER A 386 -15.46 13.43 10.72
C SER A 386 -14.88 13.54 9.29
N VAL A 387 -15.04 12.51 8.46
CA VAL A 387 -14.72 12.61 7.01
C VAL A 387 -15.63 13.61 6.31
N LEU A 388 -16.86 13.77 6.81
CA LEU A 388 -17.88 14.68 6.27
C LEU A 388 -17.89 16.04 7.00
N ASP A 389 -17.13 16.21 8.07
CA ASP A 389 -17.06 17.45 8.83
C ASP A 389 -16.12 18.45 8.15
N GLN A 390 -16.71 19.48 7.56
CA GLN A 390 -16.01 20.58 6.90
C GLN A 390 -15.33 21.56 7.89
N ARG A 391 -15.55 21.42 9.19
CA ARG A 391 -14.96 22.30 10.21
C ARG A 391 -13.63 21.78 10.76
N ASP A 392 -13.27 20.55 10.41
CA ASP A 392 -11.98 19.97 10.81
C ASP A 392 -10.83 20.70 10.10
N SER A 393 -9.84 21.15 10.86
CA SER A 393 -8.68 21.89 10.34
C SER A 393 -7.93 21.15 9.23
N SER A 394 -7.84 19.83 9.33
CA SER A 394 -7.25 18.97 8.30
C SER A 394 -8.08 18.96 7.02
N SER A 395 -9.41 18.98 7.12
CA SER A 395 -10.32 19.07 5.96
C SER A 395 -10.19 20.43 5.28
N ILE A 396 -10.18 21.53 6.04
CA ILE A 396 -10.01 22.90 5.51
C ILE A 396 -8.67 23.02 4.76
N SER A 397 -7.57 22.55 5.33
CA SER A 397 -6.26 22.59 4.67
C SER A 397 -6.24 21.83 3.35
N ARG A 398 -6.93 20.67 3.30
CA ARG A 398 -7.06 19.87 2.07
C ARG A 398 -7.96 20.54 1.02
N ASP A 399 -9.01 21.24 1.43
CA ASP A 399 -9.87 21.96 0.52
C ASP A 399 -9.13 23.14 -0.12
N ILE A 400 -8.31 23.88 0.66
CA ILE A 400 -7.42 24.91 0.15
C ILE A 400 -6.39 24.33 -0.84
N GLU A 401 -5.78 23.19 -0.48
CA GLU A 401 -4.84 22.49 -1.36
C GLU A 401 -5.52 22.03 -2.66
N ASN A 402 -6.72 21.44 -2.58
CA ASN A 402 -7.48 21.01 -3.74
C ASN A 402 -7.83 22.20 -4.67
N GLU A 403 -8.23 23.33 -4.11
CA GLU A 403 -8.51 24.54 -4.90
C GLU A 403 -7.25 25.05 -5.59
N ASN A 404 -6.11 25.07 -4.93
CA ASN A 404 -4.82 25.43 -5.49
C ASN A 404 -4.39 24.51 -6.64
N LEU A 405 -4.62 23.19 -6.49
CA LEU A 405 -4.37 22.21 -7.56
C LEU A 405 -5.28 22.44 -8.77
N ILE A 406 -6.57 22.70 -8.53
CA ILE A 406 -7.54 23.02 -9.59
C ILE A 406 -7.16 24.34 -10.28
N TYR A 407 -6.73 25.33 -9.54
CA TYR A 407 -6.23 26.58 -10.09
C TYR A 407 -5.02 26.35 -11.00
N THR A 408 -4.03 25.59 -10.54
CA THR A 408 -2.83 25.22 -11.31
C THR A 408 -3.20 24.48 -12.61
N MET A 409 -4.10 23.51 -12.52
CA MET A 409 -4.61 22.74 -13.66
C MET A 409 -5.29 23.62 -14.70
N ARG A 410 -6.06 24.64 -14.28
CA ARG A 410 -6.78 25.54 -15.18
C ARG A 410 -5.85 26.42 -16.01
N GLN A 411 -4.60 26.69 -15.55
CA GLN A 411 -3.64 27.48 -16.29
C GLN A 411 -3.17 26.77 -17.57
N SER A 412 -3.07 25.44 -17.54
CA SER A 412 -2.61 24.62 -18.67
C SER A 412 -3.27 23.23 -18.64
N PRO A 413 -4.56 23.12 -19.04
CA PRO A 413 -5.35 21.91 -18.79
C PRO A 413 -4.93 20.69 -19.62
N VAL A 414 -4.27 20.88 -20.76
CA VAL A 414 -3.97 19.80 -21.72
C VAL A 414 -2.68 19.06 -21.36
N VAL A 415 -1.57 19.77 -21.21
CA VAL A 415 -0.24 19.24 -20.87
C VAL A 415 0.32 20.05 -19.73
N SER A 416 -0.17 20.45 -18.80
CA SER A 416 0.22 21.26 -17.66
C SER A 416 1.74 21.59 -17.52
N THR A 417 2.28 21.65 -16.29
CA THR A 417 3.65 22.14 -16.04
C THR A 417 4.75 21.10 -16.27
N GLY A 418 4.44 19.82 -16.23
CA GLY A 418 5.43 18.77 -16.07
C GLY A 418 5.93 18.64 -14.63
N PHE A 419 6.86 17.71 -14.37
CA PHE A 419 7.48 17.56 -13.06
C PHE A 419 8.54 18.63 -12.80
N GLY A 420 8.78 18.91 -11.52
CA GLY A 420 9.80 19.87 -11.05
C GLY A 420 9.24 21.23 -10.63
N PHE A 421 7.93 21.39 -10.71
CA PHE A 421 7.23 22.61 -10.27
C PHE A 421 6.40 22.39 -9.02
N GLU A 422 6.26 23.43 -8.24
CA GLU A 422 5.26 23.53 -7.19
C GLU A 422 3.90 23.88 -7.80
N TYR A 423 2.82 23.40 -7.19
CA TYR A 423 1.49 23.90 -7.56
C TYR A 423 1.32 25.36 -7.12
N GLN A 424 0.54 26.12 -7.88
CA GLN A 424 0.32 27.54 -7.65
C GLN A 424 -0.79 27.77 -6.63
N SER A 425 -0.64 28.82 -5.80
CA SER A 425 -1.70 29.26 -4.91
C SER A 425 -2.76 30.05 -5.68
N SER A 426 -4.02 29.73 -5.45
CA SER A 426 -5.15 30.51 -5.95
C SER A 426 -5.14 31.90 -5.30
N PRO A 427 -5.43 32.98 -6.07
CA PRO A 427 -5.54 34.32 -5.50
C PRO A 427 -6.65 34.46 -4.45
N ASN A 428 -7.61 33.54 -4.46
CA ASN A 428 -8.75 33.54 -3.53
C ASN A 428 -8.42 32.87 -2.19
N ASN A 429 -7.31 32.15 -2.10
CA ASN A 429 -6.94 31.43 -0.90
C ASN A 429 -5.96 32.24 -0.05
N PRO A 430 -6.08 32.17 1.29
CA PRO A 430 -5.06 32.74 2.14
C PRO A 430 -3.72 32.04 1.88
N PRO A 431 -2.60 32.75 1.93
CA PRO A 431 -1.27 32.13 1.85
C PRO A 431 -1.07 31.24 3.09
N VAL A 432 -1.03 29.93 2.86
CA VAL A 432 -0.71 28.94 3.90
C VAL A 432 0.66 28.39 3.58
N ASP A 433 1.63 28.61 4.45
CA ASP A 433 2.96 28.01 4.34
C ASP A 433 3.07 26.85 5.33
N LEU A 434 3.16 25.64 4.81
CA LEU A 434 3.38 24.43 5.57
C LEU A 434 4.78 23.84 5.34
N SER A 435 5.72 24.61 4.79
CA SER A 435 7.06 24.13 4.46
C SER A 435 7.84 23.67 5.69
N GLU A 436 7.61 24.29 6.85
CA GLU A 436 8.21 23.86 8.13
C GLU A 436 7.65 22.51 8.61
N VAL A 437 6.38 22.24 8.25
CA VAL A 437 5.65 21.03 8.67
C VAL A 437 5.83 19.91 7.65
N PHE A 438 5.93 20.25 6.37
CA PHE A 438 6.01 19.30 5.28
C PHE A 438 7.04 19.76 4.24
N VAL A 439 8.21 19.12 4.27
CA VAL A 439 9.36 19.49 3.39
C VAL A 439 9.02 19.49 1.91
N ASN A 440 8.08 18.66 1.48
CA ASN A 440 7.61 18.59 0.11
C ASN A 440 6.34 19.41 -0.16
N TYR A 441 6.01 20.35 0.73
CA TYR A 441 4.88 21.24 0.55
C TYR A 441 4.91 21.88 -0.83
N ARG A 442 3.75 21.88 -1.51
CA ARG A 442 3.54 22.31 -2.90
C ARG A 442 4.18 21.42 -3.98
N LEU A 443 5.18 20.60 -3.69
CA LEU A 443 5.71 19.62 -4.65
C LEU A 443 4.86 18.36 -4.72
N ILE A 444 4.37 17.90 -3.58
CA ILE A 444 3.55 16.69 -3.45
C ILE A 444 2.29 17.06 -2.67
N ALA A 445 1.12 16.78 -3.24
CA ALA A 445 -0.15 17.07 -2.61
C ALA A 445 -0.79 15.82 -1.97
N HIS A 446 -1.66 16.03 -0.97
CA HIS A 446 -2.42 14.93 -0.36
C HIS A 446 -3.39 14.30 -1.37
N ASN A 447 -4.03 15.09 -2.23
CA ASN A 447 -4.86 14.57 -3.31
C ASN A 447 -4.01 14.24 -4.53
N GLY A 448 -3.50 13.00 -4.59
CA GLY A 448 -2.66 12.53 -5.69
C GLY A 448 -3.38 12.49 -7.05
N VAL A 449 -4.70 12.42 -7.09
CA VAL A 449 -5.48 12.48 -8.34
C VAL A 449 -5.39 13.87 -8.96
N LEU A 450 -5.74 14.91 -8.18
CA LEU A 450 -5.64 16.29 -8.64
C LEU A 450 -4.18 16.70 -8.88
N TRP A 451 -3.26 16.21 -8.04
CA TRP A 451 -1.83 16.44 -8.19
C TRP A 451 -1.28 15.90 -9.52
N LEU A 452 -1.58 14.64 -9.87
CA LEU A 452 -1.18 14.09 -11.17
C LEU A 452 -1.79 14.87 -12.34
N TRP A 453 -3.01 15.33 -12.18
CA TRP A 453 -3.66 16.14 -13.21
C TRP A 453 -3.05 17.52 -13.31
N SER A 454 -2.74 18.18 -12.19
CA SER A 454 -2.10 19.50 -12.18
C SER A 454 -0.68 19.52 -12.77
N ILE A 455 0.02 18.39 -12.77
CA ILE A 455 1.35 18.21 -13.35
C ILE A 455 1.27 17.77 -14.82
N GLY A 456 0.45 16.75 -15.09
CA GLY A 456 0.41 16.10 -16.40
C GLY A 456 -0.63 16.66 -17.37
N GLY A 457 -1.52 17.53 -16.92
CA GLY A 457 -2.72 17.89 -17.67
C GLY A 457 -3.59 16.66 -17.94
N VAL A 458 -4.62 16.80 -18.78
CA VAL A 458 -5.49 15.68 -19.14
C VAL A 458 -4.74 14.55 -19.84
N VAL A 459 -3.71 14.87 -20.64
CA VAL A 459 -2.94 13.85 -21.38
C VAL A 459 -2.06 13.04 -20.44
N GLY A 460 -1.21 13.68 -19.66
CA GLY A 460 -0.32 13.00 -18.72
C GLY A 460 -1.10 12.23 -17.64
N PHE A 461 -2.14 12.85 -17.08
CA PHE A 461 -3.03 12.20 -16.13
C PHE A 461 -3.66 10.93 -16.72
N SER A 462 -4.28 11.01 -17.90
CA SER A 462 -4.95 9.86 -18.51
C SER A 462 -3.98 8.70 -18.76
N LEU A 463 -2.78 8.98 -19.25
CA LEU A 463 -1.76 7.98 -19.53
C LEU A 463 -1.20 7.32 -18.25
N LEU A 464 -1.04 8.08 -17.17
CA LEU A 464 -0.59 7.53 -15.88
C LEU A 464 -1.72 6.81 -15.16
N TRP A 465 -2.94 7.36 -15.18
CA TRP A 465 -4.09 6.83 -14.45
C TRP A 465 -4.64 5.52 -15.02
N MET A 466 -4.50 5.30 -16.34
CA MET A 466 -5.07 4.12 -17.01
C MET A 466 -4.58 2.77 -16.44
N ILE A 467 -3.49 2.75 -15.69
CA ILE A 467 -2.98 1.53 -15.06
C ILE A 467 -3.96 0.94 -14.04
N PHE A 468 -4.74 1.77 -13.34
CA PHE A 468 -5.73 1.34 -12.36
C PHE A 468 -6.92 0.61 -13.00
N PRO A 469 -7.67 1.20 -13.96
CA PRO A 469 -8.77 0.50 -14.61
C PRO A 469 -8.32 -0.73 -15.40
N ILE A 470 -7.12 -0.71 -16.00
CA ILE A 470 -6.56 -1.88 -16.68
C ILE A 470 -6.29 -2.99 -15.66
N CYS A 471 -5.70 -2.70 -14.51
CA CYS A 471 -5.48 -3.69 -13.44
C CYS A 471 -6.81 -4.30 -12.98
N GLY A 472 -7.84 -3.48 -12.76
CA GLY A 472 -9.19 -3.94 -12.41
C GLY A 472 -9.79 -4.86 -13.48
N THR A 473 -9.64 -4.51 -14.75
CA THR A 473 -10.11 -5.32 -15.88
C THR A 473 -9.39 -6.67 -15.95
N LEU A 474 -8.06 -6.69 -15.76
CA LEU A 474 -7.26 -7.91 -15.70
C LEU A 474 -7.66 -8.79 -14.51
N ALA A 475 -7.89 -8.19 -13.34
CA ALA A 475 -8.36 -8.92 -12.16
C ALA A 475 -9.73 -9.58 -12.40
N MET A 476 -10.66 -8.85 -13.02
CA MET A 476 -11.97 -9.40 -13.39
C MET A 476 -11.86 -10.52 -14.43
N ARG A 477 -11.00 -10.38 -15.43
CA ARG A 477 -10.73 -11.42 -16.41
C ARG A 477 -10.14 -12.65 -15.72
N GLY A 478 -9.13 -12.47 -14.87
CA GLY A 478 -8.54 -13.55 -14.07
C GLY A 478 -9.57 -14.25 -13.17
N TYR A 479 -10.47 -13.50 -12.53
CA TYR A 479 -11.55 -14.09 -11.73
C TYR A 479 -12.49 -14.99 -12.56
N ARG A 480 -12.79 -14.56 -13.79
CA ARG A 480 -13.69 -15.32 -14.69
C ARG A 480 -13.06 -16.61 -15.23
N GLY A 481 -11.74 -16.63 -15.42
CA GLY A 481 -11.00 -17.79 -15.93
C GLY A 481 -10.40 -18.68 -14.85
N ALA A 482 -10.41 -18.23 -13.59
CA ALA A 482 -9.80 -18.95 -12.47
C ALA A 482 -10.41 -20.33 -12.24
N GLN A 483 -9.56 -21.36 -12.13
CA GLN A 483 -9.96 -22.74 -11.97
C GLN A 483 -10.09 -23.14 -10.49
N SER A 484 -9.29 -22.54 -9.60
CA SER A 484 -9.28 -22.86 -8.17
C SER A 484 -9.90 -21.76 -7.32
N SER A 485 -10.37 -22.09 -6.11
CA SER A 485 -10.84 -21.13 -5.12
C SER A 485 -9.76 -20.13 -4.71
N LEU A 486 -8.49 -20.57 -4.67
CA LEU A 486 -7.35 -19.71 -4.35
C LEU A 486 -7.12 -18.66 -5.44
N GLU A 487 -7.17 -19.03 -6.71
CA GLU A 487 -7.04 -18.10 -7.83
C GLU A 487 -8.19 -17.09 -7.86
N ARG A 488 -9.45 -17.56 -7.66
CA ARG A 488 -10.61 -16.66 -7.57
C ARG A 488 -10.47 -15.65 -6.43
N SER A 489 -10.08 -16.14 -5.25
CA SER A 489 -9.81 -15.28 -4.10
C SER A 489 -8.73 -14.25 -4.39
N ALA A 490 -7.61 -14.66 -4.99
CA ALA A 490 -6.50 -13.76 -5.35
C ALA A 490 -6.92 -12.70 -6.38
N ALA A 491 -7.74 -13.06 -7.37
CA ALA A 491 -8.26 -12.13 -8.35
C ALA A 491 -9.21 -11.09 -7.72
N LEU A 492 -10.12 -11.53 -6.82
CA LEU A 492 -11.00 -10.60 -6.08
C LEU A 492 -10.20 -9.69 -5.15
N THR A 493 -9.17 -10.23 -4.48
CA THR A 493 -8.26 -9.42 -3.67
C THR A 493 -7.54 -8.38 -4.51
N ALA A 494 -7.00 -8.76 -5.67
CA ALA A 494 -6.34 -7.81 -6.57
C ALA A 494 -7.29 -6.69 -7.02
N LEU A 495 -8.55 -7.03 -7.35
CA LEU A 495 -9.57 -6.04 -7.71
C LEU A 495 -9.88 -5.08 -6.55
N GLY A 496 -10.09 -5.60 -5.34
CA GLY A 496 -10.32 -4.78 -4.15
C GLY A 496 -9.11 -3.91 -3.81
N THR A 497 -7.89 -4.43 -4.01
CA THR A 497 -6.65 -3.66 -3.81
C THR A 497 -6.57 -2.46 -4.77
N VAL A 498 -7.04 -2.58 -6.02
CA VAL A 498 -7.14 -1.42 -6.93
C VAL A 498 -8.02 -0.33 -6.30
N GLY A 499 -9.19 -0.71 -5.76
CA GLY A 499 -10.08 0.24 -5.07
C GLY A 499 -9.42 0.92 -3.86
N ILE A 500 -8.70 0.15 -3.03
CA ILE A 500 -7.94 0.69 -1.88
C ILE A 500 -6.89 1.68 -2.37
N CYS A 501 -6.11 1.33 -3.39
CA CYS A 501 -5.06 2.20 -3.92
C CYS A 501 -5.65 3.50 -4.48
N ILE A 502 -6.78 3.45 -5.19
CA ILE A 502 -7.47 4.65 -5.68
C ILE A 502 -7.89 5.56 -4.52
N VAL A 503 -8.46 5.01 -3.44
CA VAL A 503 -8.83 5.77 -2.24
C VAL A 503 -7.61 6.43 -1.60
N GLN A 504 -6.50 5.71 -1.49
CA GLN A 504 -5.27 6.25 -0.92
C GLN A 504 -4.65 7.34 -1.80
N VAL A 505 -4.67 7.17 -3.11
CA VAL A 505 -4.20 8.22 -4.05
C VAL A 505 -5.08 9.47 -3.96
N TRP A 506 -6.39 9.29 -3.79
CA TRP A 506 -7.32 10.42 -3.65
C TRP A 506 -7.17 11.18 -2.34
N GLY A 507 -6.91 10.49 -1.23
CA GLY A 507 -7.02 11.10 0.10
C GLY A 507 -5.73 11.24 0.90
N ASP A 508 -4.59 10.68 0.46
CA ASP A 508 -3.40 10.60 1.33
C ASP A 508 -2.07 10.35 0.59
N GLN A 509 -1.77 11.12 -0.44
CA GLN A 509 -0.48 11.04 -1.15
C GLN A 509 -0.11 9.64 -1.69
N GLY A 510 -1.09 8.73 -1.86
CA GLY A 510 -0.85 7.29 -2.02
C GLY A 510 0.20 6.88 -3.05
N VAL A 511 0.32 7.58 -4.19
CA VAL A 511 1.35 7.30 -5.20
C VAL A 511 2.75 7.77 -4.78
N ASN A 512 2.83 8.66 -3.81
CA ASN A 512 4.07 9.20 -3.28
C ASN A 512 4.52 8.51 -1.98
N GLY A 513 3.76 7.52 -1.50
CA GLY A 513 4.16 6.62 -0.42
C GLY A 513 4.68 5.28 -0.96
N TYR A 514 5.32 4.48 -0.13
CA TYR A 514 5.85 3.16 -0.54
C TYR A 514 4.78 2.06 -0.58
N MET A 515 3.79 2.11 0.30
CA MET A 515 2.83 1.01 0.47
C MET A 515 1.91 0.82 -0.74
N VAL A 516 1.44 1.91 -1.37
CA VAL A 516 0.59 1.82 -2.57
C VAL A 516 1.36 1.23 -3.76
N PRO A 517 2.58 1.70 -4.13
CA PRO A 517 3.39 1.04 -5.15
C PRO A 517 3.63 -0.45 -4.91
N ILE A 518 3.90 -0.86 -3.68
CA ILE A 518 4.15 -2.26 -3.33
C ILE A 518 2.88 -3.09 -3.48
N THR A 519 1.80 -2.69 -2.84
CA THR A 519 0.53 -3.44 -2.84
C THR A 519 -0.10 -3.48 -4.23
N PHE A 520 -0.10 -2.34 -4.93
CA PHE A 520 -0.58 -2.26 -6.31
C PHE A 520 0.28 -3.08 -7.27
N GLY A 521 1.62 -3.02 -7.14
CA GLY A 521 2.54 -3.78 -7.98
C GLY A 521 2.32 -5.29 -7.87
N VAL A 522 2.12 -5.80 -6.65
CA VAL A 522 1.75 -7.21 -6.40
C VAL A 522 0.38 -7.53 -6.99
N ALA A 523 -0.62 -6.66 -6.77
CA ALA A 523 -1.98 -6.85 -7.30
C ALA A 523 -1.99 -6.85 -8.84
N PHE A 524 -1.26 -5.93 -9.47
CA PHE A 524 -1.14 -5.85 -10.94
C PHE A 524 -0.50 -7.11 -11.52
N ALA A 525 0.60 -7.58 -10.94
CA ALA A 525 1.27 -8.80 -11.38
C ALA A 525 0.35 -10.02 -11.20
N THR A 526 -0.33 -10.15 -10.07
CA THR A 526 -1.29 -11.21 -9.79
C THR A 526 -2.45 -11.21 -10.79
N ALA A 527 -3.10 -10.05 -10.98
CA ALA A 527 -4.19 -9.87 -11.93
C ALA A 527 -3.77 -10.22 -13.36
N THR A 528 -2.59 -9.74 -13.78
CA THR A 528 -2.04 -10.01 -15.11
C THR A 528 -1.79 -11.50 -15.33
N ARG A 529 -1.15 -12.17 -14.37
CA ARG A 529 -0.85 -13.60 -14.46
C ARG A 529 -2.12 -14.46 -14.47
N LEU A 530 -3.09 -14.15 -13.62
CA LEU A 530 -4.38 -14.85 -13.61
C LEU A 530 -5.17 -14.63 -14.91
N ALA A 531 -5.13 -13.41 -15.47
CA ALA A 531 -5.79 -13.11 -16.74
C ALA A 531 -5.20 -13.86 -17.93
N MET A 532 -3.97 -14.37 -17.82
CA MET A 532 -3.33 -15.22 -18.85
C MET A 532 -3.76 -16.68 -18.77
N LEU A 533 -4.21 -17.14 -17.60
CA LEU A 533 -4.74 -18.50 -17.42
C LEU A 533 -6.20 -18.60 -17.88
N ALA A 534 -6.87 -17.46 -18.08
CA ALA A 534 -8.26 -17.33 -18.51
C ALA A 534 -8.37 -17.33 -20.05
#